data_adf08c2818a510eb2113faaf4706f75c
#
_entry.id   adf08c2818a510eb2113faaf4706f75c
#
_cell.length_a   1.000
_cell.length_b   1.000
_cell.length_c   1.000
_cell.angle_alpha   90.00
_cell.angle_beta   90.00
_cell.angle_gamma   90.00
#
_symmetry.space_group_name_H-M   'P 1'
#
loop_
_entity.id
_entity.type
_entity.pdbx_description
1 polymer ?
#
loop_
_entity_poly.entity_id
_entity_poly.type
_entity_poly.pdbx_seq_one_letter_code
_entity_poly.pdbx_strand_id
1 'polypeptide(L)'
;MELSANEIMEQTHLTGRWVLHDQSLTSPLLGASLNFTIRNSTSLTIKTVNHANPLSPSQFFTVRIDDGAWQRWPASKGQMTLSFSTTSHQICIMTGGNCDLDDVWYRNEVFTITGMTVDDSSTIQPLAKSTRVLVLGDSITAGCWVAGKHASADYRPESNYLAVAQ
;
A
#
# COMPACT_ATOMS: atom_id res chain seq x y z
N MET A 1 -2.81 9.97 -17.79
CA MET A 1 -4.13 9.45 -17.34
C MET A 1 -4.17 9.48 -15.81
N GLU A 2 -5.24 10.01 -15.24
CA GLU A 2 -5.48 10.01 -13.79
C GLU A 2 -6.57 8.98 -13.46
N LEU A 3 -6.36 8.21 -12.40
CA LEU A 3 -7.31 7.22 -11.89
C LEU A 3 -7.83 7.67 -10.52
N SER A 4 -9.16 7.71 -10.42
CA SER A 4 -9.87 7.91 -9.16
C SER A 4 -9.74 6.67 -8.25
N ALA A 5 -10.09 6.80 -6.98
CA ALA A 5 -10.09 5.69 -6.03
C ALA A 5 -11.01 4.53 -6.48
N ASN A 6 -12.12 4.82 -7.14
CA ASN A 6 -13.02 3.81 -7.70
C ASN A 6 -12.34 3.03 -8.83
N GLU A 7 -11.72 3.72 -9.79
CA GLU A 7 -11.00 3.09 -10.89
C GLU A 7 -9.79 2.27 -10.40
N ILE A 8 -9.09 2.73 -9.36
CA ILE A 8 -8.03 1.97 -8.70
C ILE A 8 -8.59 0.66 -8.15
N MET A 9 -9.72 0.71 -7.45
CA MET A 9 -10.37 -0.47 -6.89
C MET A 9 -10.79 -1.47 -7.97
N GLU A 10 -11.28 -1.00 -9.11
CA GLU A 10 -11.73 -1.84 -10.23
C GLU A 10 -10.57 -2.44 -11.02
N GLN A 11 -9.46 -1.69 -11.17
CA GLN A 11 -8.32 -2.06 -12.02
C GLN A 11 -7.18 -2.75 -11.27
N THR A 12 -7.29 -2.93 -9.96
CA THR A 12 -6.26 -3.60 -9.16
C THR A 12 -6.82 -4.79 -8.40
N HIS A 13 -5.96 -5.75 -8.07
CA HIS A 13 -6.31 -6.85 -7.16
C HIS A 13 -6.02 -6.44 -5.73
N LEU A 14 -7.07 -6.35 -4.92
CA LEU A 14 -6.97 -5.97 -3.51
C LEU A 14 -6.80 -7.20 -2.62
N THR A 15 -5.87 -7.14 -1.68
CA THR A 15 -5.76 -8.08 -0.55
C THR A 15 -5.89 -7.32 0.77
N GLY A 16 -6.43 -7.99 1.78
CA GLY A 16 -6.83 -7.33 3.02
C GLY A 16 -8.16 -6.58 2.85
N ARG A 17 -8.44 -5.68 3.78
CA ARG A 17 -9.71 -4.93 3.80
C ARG A 17 -9.50 -3.52 3.26
N TRP A 18 -10.10 -3.25 2.12
CA TRP A 18 -10.16 -1.92 1.50
C TRP A 18 -11.61 -1.46 1.36
N VAL A 19 -11.84 -0.18 1.52
CA VAL A 19 -13.17 0.44 1.45
C VAL A 19 -13.07 1.76 0.70
N LEU A 20 -14.00 2.01 -0.21
CA LEU A 20 -14.23 3.34 -0.77
C LEU A 20 -14.96 4.21 0.26
N HIS A 21 -14.38 5.33 0.61
CA HIS A 21 -14.96 6.32 1.51
C HIS A 21 -14.53 7.72 1.06
N ASP A 22 -15.51 8.63 0.87
CA ASP A 22 -15.29 10.00 0.46
C ASP A 22 -14.31 10.15 -0.72
N GLN A 23 -14.56 9.38 -1.79
CA GLN A 23 -13.73 9.35 -3.00
C GLN A 23 -12.27 8.90 -2.77
N SER A 24 -12.01 8.24 -1.67
CA SER A 24 -10.70 7.69 -1.32
C SER A 24 -10.78 6.19 -1.08
N LEU A 25 -9.69 5.48 -1.37
CA LEU A 25 -9.52 4.07 -1.06
C LEU A 25 -8.78 3.96 0.27
N THR A 26 -9.45 3.41 1.27
CA THR A 26 -8.94 3.38 2.65
C THR A 26 -8.78 1.96 3.18
N SER A 27 -7.79 1.74 4.04
CA SER A 27 -7.59 0.48 4.78
C SER A 27 -7.17 0.73 6.22
N PRO A 28 -7.80 0.07 7.21
CA PRO A 28 -7.34 0.10 8.59
C PRO A 28 -6.24 -0.92 8.88
N LEU A 29 -5.94 -1.82 7.94
CA LEU A 29 -5.06 -2.97 8.18
C LEU A 29 -3.63 -2.70 7.75
N LEU A 30 -2.68 -3.14 8.56
CA LEU A 30 -1.28 -3.29 8.20
C LEU A 30 -1.14 -4.51 7.27
N GLY A 31 -0.35 -4.38 6.20
CA GLY A 31 -0.15 -5.45 5.22
C GLY A 31 -1.25 -5.60 4.16
N ALA A 32 -2.27 -4.75 4.17
CA ALA A 32 -3.25 -4.70 3.07
C ALA A 32 -2.58 -4.20 1.79
N SER A 33 -2.88 -4.78 0.63
CA SER A 33 -2.17 -4.43 -0.59
C SER A 33 -3.04 -4.31 -1.84
N LEU A 34 -2.55 -3.51 -2.79
CA LEU A 34 -3.02 -3.42 -4.18
C LEU A 34 -1.97 -4.08 -5.07
N ASN A 35 -2.40 -4.98 -5.95
CA ASN A 35 -1.53 -5.72 -6.86
C ASN A 35 -2.04 -5.59 -8.28
N PHE A 36 -1.18 -5.15 -9.19
CA PHE A 36 -1.55 -4.94 -10.60
C PHE A 36 -0.34 -5.00 -11.52
N THR A 37 -0.60 -5.21 -12.79
CA THR A 37 0.38 -5.07 -13.86
C THR A 37 0.13 -3.73 -14.56
N ILE A 38 1.20 -2.97 -14.79
CA ILE A 38 1.18 -1.74 -15.59
C ILE A 38 2.00 -1.94 -16.86
N ARG A 39 1.49 -1.46 -18.01
CA ARG A 39 2.16 -1.52 -19.30
C ARG A 39 2.13 -0.16 -19.97
N ASN A 40 3.12 0.11 -20.84
CA ASN A 40 3.23 1.33 -21.63
C ASN A 40 3.25 2.61 -20.75
N SER A 41 3.90 2.53 -19.60
CA SER A 41 4.13 3.67 -18.72
C SER A 41 5.59 3.73 -18.30
N THR A 42 6.10 4.93 -18.15
CA THR A 42 7.44 5.20 -17.59
C THR A 42 7.38 5.67 -16.16
N SER A 43 6.19 6.00 -15.68
CA SER A 43 5.99 6.49 -14.33
C SER A 43 4.62 6.08 -13.74
N LEU A 44 4.58 6.02 -12.42
CA LEU A 44 3.38 5.87 -11.62
C LEU A 44 3.48 6.82 -10.43
N THR A 45 2.54 7.73 -10.29
CA THR A 45 2.40 8.56 -9.09
C THR A 45 1.19 8.10 -8.29
N ILE A 46 1.39 7.83 -7.00
CA ILE A 46 0.35 7.45 -6.05
C ILE A 46 0.12 8.63 -5.11
N LYS A 47 -1.12 9.09 -5.01
CA LYS A 47 -1.52 10.19 -4.13
C LYS A 47 -2.05 9.61 -2.81
N THR A 48 -1.55 10.12 -1.69
CA THR A 48 -1.88 9.63 -0.35
C THR A 48 -2.22 10.79 0.58
N VAL A 49 -3.01 10.50 1.60
CA VAL A 49 -3.23 11.41 2.73
C VAL A 49 -2.72 10.74 4.00
N ASN A 50 -2.01 11.50 4.83
CA ASN A 50 -1.56 11.02 6.13
C ASN A 50 -2.62 11.32 7.18
N HIS A 51 -3.19 10.26 7.73
CA HIS A 51 -4.13 10.30 8.85
C HIS A 51 -3.52 9.71 10.12
N ALA A 52 -2.19 9.74 10.26
CA ALA A 52 -1.53 9.24 11.46
C ALA A 52 -1.96 10.04 12.69
N ASN A 53 -2.03 9.36 13.83
CA ASN A 53 -2.20 10.00 15.12
C ASN A 53 -1.16 11.12 15.30
N PRO A 54 -1.51 12.28 15.87
CA PRO A 54 -0.56 13.38 16.08
C PRO A 54 0.71 13.02 16.88
N LEU A 55 0.66 11.94 17.64
CA LEU A 55 1.83 11.41 18.37
C LEU A 55 2.71 10.49 17.51
N SER A 56 2.28 10.17 16.30
CA SER A 56 3.02 9.36 15.33
C SER A 56 3.59 10.24 14.22
N PRO A 57 4.84 9.99 13.78
CA PRO A 57 5.45 10.82 12.73
C PRO A 57 4.75 10.69 11.37
N SER A 58 4.27 9.52 11.00
CA SER A 58 3.55 9.27 9.74
C SER A 58 3.08 7.82 9.66
N GLN A 59 2.05 7.59 8.84
CA GLN A 59 1.80 6.28 8.24
C GLN A 59 2.76 6.05 7.08
N PHE A 60 3.08 4.78 6.79
CA PHE A 60 3.96 4.40 5.69
C PHE A 60 3.26 3.47 4.72
N PHE A 61 3.49 3.70 3.43
CA PHE A 61 3.27 2.71 2.38
C PHE A 61 4.59 2.06 1.99
N THR A 62 4.53 0.82 1.55
CA THR A 62 5.65 0.09 0.93
C THR A 62 5.28 -0.27 -0.49
N VAL A 63 6.23 -0.19 -1.40
CA VAL A 63 6.02 -0.50 -2.81
C VAL A 63 7.13 -1.43 -3.29
N ARG A 64 6.74 -2.39 -4.12
CA ARG A 64 7.66 -3.26 -4.84
C ARG A 64 7.31 -3.25 -6.32
N ILE A 65 8.32 -3.11 -7.16
CA ILE A 65 8.23 -3.24 -8.61
C ILE A 65 8.88 -4.58 -8.96
N ASP A 66 8.14 -5.44 -9.62
CA ASP A 66 8.54 -6.81 -9.96
C ASP A 66 9.05 -7.56 -8.71
N ASP A 67 10.19 -8.24 -8.81
CA ASP A 67 10.85 -8.91 -7.70
C ASP A 67 11.96 -8.05 -7.06
N GLY A 68 11.91 -6.73 -7.28
CA GLY A 68 12.87 -5.78 -6.72
C GLY A 68 12.74 -5.58 -5.21
N ALA A 69 13.60 -4.73 -4.66
CA ALA A 69 13.57 -4.39 -3.25
C ALA A 69 12.33 -3.55 -2.89
N TRP A 70 11.81 -3.73 -1.68
CA TRP A 70 10.76 -2.91 -1.12
C TRP A 70 11.25 -1.46 -0.89
N GLN A 71 10.46 -0.51 -1.33
CA GLN A 71 10.68 0.92 -1.12
C GLN A 71 9.62 1.44 -0.16
N ARG A 72 10.02 2.15 0.89
CA ARG A 72 9.09 2.74 1.87
C ARG A 72 8.83 4.20 1.59
N TRP A 73 7.60 4.60 1.84
CA TRP A 73 7.13 5.94 1.59
C TRP A 73 6.26 6.46 2.75
N PRO A 74 6.61 7.60 3.39
CA PRO A 74 5.74 8.21 4.40
C PRO A 74 4.55 8.91 3.72
N ALA A 75 3.34 8.58 4.16
CA ALA A 75 2.10 9.18 3.64
C ALA A 75 2.08 10.71 3.79
N SER A 76 2.81 11.25 4.77
CA SER A 76 2.97 12.71 4.99
C SER A 76 3.61 13.47 3.82
N LYS A 77 4.24 12.77 2.86
CA LYS A 77 4.73 13.38 1.61
C LYS A 77 3.60 13.71 0.63
N GLY A 78 2.39 13.20 0.84
CA GLY A 78 1.22 13.43 -0.01
C GLY A 78 1.22 12.67 -1.33
N GLN A 79 2.38 12.34 -1.87
CA GLN A 79 2.49 11.53 -3.09
C GLN A 79 3.83 10.82 -3.18
N MET A 80 3.83 9.71 -3.92
CA MET A 80 5.01 8.95 -4.29
C MET A 80 5.04 8.78 -5.80
N THR A 81 6.19 9.07 -6.42
CA THR A 81 6.40 8.84 -7.85
C THR A 81 7.46 7.75 -8.04
N LEU A 82 7.10 6.73 -8.78
CA LEU A 82 7.96 5.65 -9.23
C LEU A 82 8.32 5.90 -10.70
N SER A 83 9.56 5.61 -11.09
CA SER A 83 10.01 5.64 -12.48
C SER A 83 10.54 4.27 -12.86
N PHE A 84 10.22 3.82 -14.06
CA PHE A 84 10.62 2.52 -14.59
C PHE A 84 10.68 2.54 -16.11
N SER A 85 11.09 1.43 -16.73
CA SER A 85 11.08 1.29 -18.18
C SER A 85 9.65 1.20 -18.75
N THR A 86 9.49 1.44 -20.03
CA THR A 86 8.18 1.36 -20.73
C THR A 86 7.65 -0.05 -20.92
N THR A 87 8.32 -1.07 -20.41
CA THR A 87 7.90 -2.48 -20.52
C THR A 87 6.70 -2.77 -19.60
N SER A 88 6.44 -4.03 -19.37
CA SER A 88 5.41 -4.47 -18.43
C SER A 88 6.01 -4.68 -17.06
N HIS A 89 5.42 -4.09 -16.02
CA HIS A 89 5.85 -4.23 -14.63
C HIS A 89 4.72 -4.71 -13.73
N GLN A 90 5.06 -5.54 -12.75
CA GLN A 90 4.18 -5.91 -11.66
C GLN A 90 4.41 -4.96 -10.49
N ILE A 91 3.34 -4.37 -10.00
CA ILE A 91 3.39 -3.41 -8.89
C ILE A 91 2.62 -3.99 -7.70
N CYS A 92 3.25 -3.95 -6.54
CA CYS A 92 2.60 -4.21 -5.27
C CYS A 92 2.73 -2.97 -4.38
N ILE A 93 1.61 -2.37 -3.99
CA ILE A 93 1.54 -1.28 -3.01
C ILE A 93 0.93 -1.85 -1.75
N MET A 94 1.60 -1.72 -0.61
CA MET A 94 1.19 -2.29 0.67
C MET A 94 1.16 -1.23 1.76
N THR A 95 0.21 -1.31 2.67
CA THR A 95 0.20 -0.54 3.92
C THR A 95 1.33 -1.01 4.82
N GLY A 96 2.33 -0.18 5.04
CA GLY A 96 3.64 -0.57 5.54
C GLY A 96 3.97 -0.17 6.97
N GLY A 97 3.18 0.67 7.61
CA GLY A 97 3.41 1.07 9.01
C GLY A 97 2.42 2.10 9.51
N ASN A 98 1.95 1.89 10.73
CA ASN A 98 1.07 2.78 11.48
C ASN A 98 1.49 2.81 12.96
N CYS A 99 0.76 3.53 13.80
CA CYS A 99 1.00 3.61 15.24
C CYS A 99 -0.05 2.79 16.01
N ASP A 100 0.32 2.25 17.16
CA ASP A 100 -0.60 1.56 18.08
C ASP A 100 -1.71 2.49 18.60
N LEU A 101 -1.44 3.80 18.59
CA LEU A 101 -2.39 4.82 19.00
C LEU A 101 -3.34 5.26 17.88
N ASP A 102 -3.13 4.76 16.64
CA ASP A 102 -4.00 5.09 15.51
C ASP A 102 -5.40 4.50 15.74
N ASP A 103 -6.42 5.35 15.66
CA ASP A 103 -7.83 4.95 15.74
C ASP A 103 -8.30 4.34 14.42
N VAL A 104 -7.94 3.09 14.22
CA VAL A 104 -8.33 2.31 13.04
C VAL A 104 -9.77 1.81 13.10
N TRP A 105 -10.36 1.73 14.29
CA TRP A 105 -11.71 1.18 14.49
C TRP A 105 -12.80 2.13 14.03
N TYR A 106 -12.67 3.42 14.35
CA TYR A 106 -13.60 4.47 13.93
C TYR A 106 -13.18 5.15 12.63
N ARG A 107 -12.11 4.67 11.98
CA ARG A 107 -11.58 5.14 10.69
C ARG A 107 -11.02 6.56 10.71
N ASN A 108 -10.62 7.07 11.86
CA ASN A 108 -10.01 8.40 11.95
C ASN A 108 -8.58 8.40 11.43
N GLU A 109 -7.83 7.31 11.69
CA GLU A 109 -6.42 7.19 11.34
C GLU A 109 -6.15 5.93 10.50
N VAL A 110 -6.63 5.95 9.26
CA VAL A 110 -6.51 4.84 8.30
C VAL A 110 -5.58 5.19 7.14
N PHE A 111 -4.98 4.19 6.54
CA PHE A 111 -4.23 4.35 5.29
C PHE A 111 -5.16 4.83 4.19
N THR A 112 -4.78 5.89 3.48
CA THR A 112 -5.64 6.54 2.49
C THR A 112 -4.90 6.80 1.18
N ILE A 113 -5.46 6.29 0.08
CA ILE A 113 -5.05 6.58 -1.30
C ILE A 113 -6.18 7.35 -1.96
N THR A 114 -5.87 8.52 -2.51
CA THR A 114 -6.87 9.40 -3.15
C THR A 114 -6.86 9.30 -4.67
N GLY A 115 -5.80 8.76 -5.26
CA GLY A 115 -5.71 8.61 -6.71
C GLY A 115 -4.35 8.07 -7.15
N MET A 116 -4.28 7.73 -8.42
CA MET A 116 -3.03 7.39 -9.11
C MET A 116 -2.94 8.14 -10.43
N THR A 117 -1.72 8.45 -10.86
CA THR A 117 -1.46 9.04 -12.19
C THR A 117 -0.43 8.19 -12.91
N VAL A 118 -0.70 7.89 -14.18
CA VAL A 118 0.16 7.12 -15.09
C VAL A 118 0.22 7.81 -16.45
N ASP A 119 1.10 7.39 -17.34
CA ASP A 119 1.16 7.92 -18.70
C ASP A 119 -0.14 7.62 -19.47
N ASP A 120 -0.54 8.49 -20.41
CA ASP A 120 -1.86 8.38 -21.08
C ASP A 120 -2.05 7.10 -21.91
N SER A 121 -0.97 6.50 -22.40
CA SER A 121 -1.00 5.24 -23.15
C SER A 121 -0.99 3.99 -22.28
N SER A 122 -1.01 4.15 -20.96
CA SER A 122 -0.87 3.06 -20.02
C SER A 122 -2.09 2.16 -19.97
N THR A 123 -1.87 0.90 -19.68
CA THR A 123 -2.91 -0.06 -19.29
C THR A 123 -2.58 -0.64 -17.91
N ILE A 124 -3.60 -0.73 -17.05
CA ILE A 124 -3.53 -1.35 -15.74
C ILE A 124 -4.44 -2.57 -15.72
N GLN A 125 -3.96 -3.67 -15.20
CA GLN A 125 -4.71 -4.92 -15.06
C GLN A 125 -4.50 -5.53 -13.68
N PRO A 126 -5.56 -6.03 -13.02
CA PRO A 126 -5.43 -6.72 -11.74
C PRO A 126 -4.45 -7.89 -11.81
N LEU A 127 -3.56 -7.98 -10.83
CA LEU A 127 -2.64 -9.11 -10.68
C LEU A 127 -3.12 -10.01 -9.54
N ALA A 128 -3.99 -10.96 -9.87
CA ALA A 128 -4.46 -11.96 -8.91
C ALA A 128 -3.46 -13.10 -8.78
N LYS A 129 -3.14 -13.49 -7.56
CA LYS A 129 -2.38 -14.71 -7.28
C LYS A 129 -3.32 -15.92 -7.25
N SER A 130 -2.86 -17.06 -7.77
CA SER A 130 -3.65 -18.31 -7.85
C SER A 130 -3.89 -18.95 -6.47
N THR A 131 -2.95 -18.80 -5.57
CA THR A 131 -3.02 -19.36 -4.20
C THR A 131 -3.29 -18.25 -3.20
N ARG A 132 -4.25 -18.48 -2.31
CA ARG A 132 -4.58 -17.55 -1.21
C ARG A 132 -4.45 -18.30 0.11
N VAL A 133 -3.76 -17.68 1.07
CA VAL A 133 -3.62 -18.20 2.43
C VAL A 133 -4.22 -17.18 3.38
N LEU A 134 -5.19 -17.60 4.18
CA LEU A 134 -5.69 -16.79 5.29
C LEU A 134 -4.88 -17.11 6.54
N VAL A 135 -4.26 -16.11 7.12
CA VAL A 135 -3.53 -16.22 8.38
C VAL A 135 -4.23 -15.39 9.43
N LEU A 136 -4.53 -16.02 10.56
CA LEU A 136 -5.08 -15.36 11.75
C LEU A 136 -3.95 -15.26 12.77
N GLY A 137 -3.70 -14.05 13.27
CA GLY A 137 -2.63 -13.80 14.20
C GLY A 137 -2.79 -12.43 14.87
N ASP A 138 -1.76 -12.03 15.61
CA ASP A 138 -1.69 -10.80 16.38
C ASP A 138 -0.79 -9.74 15.72
N SER A 139 -0.33 -8.78 16.48
CA SER A 139 0.56 -7.69 16.06
C SER A 139 1.89 -8.18 15.46
N ILE A 140 2.43 -9.30 15.93
CA ILE A 140 3.67 -9.89 15.40
C ILE A 140 3.40 -10.41 13.99
N THR A 141 2.28 -11.08 13.78
CA THR A 141 1.84 -11.56 12.47
C THR A 141 1.59 -10.42 11.49
N ALA A 142 1.11 -9.27 11.97
CA ALA A 142 0.97 -8.06 11.17
C ALA A 142 2.30 -7.36 10.86
N GLY A 143 3.39 -7.73 11.51
CA GLY A 143 4.72 -7.14 11.28
C GLY A 143 5.04 -5.95 12.18
N CYS A 144 4.38 -5.83 13.34
CA CYS A 144 4.70 -4.82 14.34
C CYS A 144 6.11 -5.05 14.91
N TRP A 145 6.86 -3.96 15.11
CA TRP A 145 8.20 -3.93 15.71
C TRP A 145 9.26 -4.84 15.06
N VAL A 146 9.08 -5.25 13.82
CA VAL A 146 10.03 -6.13 13.12
C VAL A 146 11.43 -5.51 13.00
N ALA A 147 11.50 -4.19 12.79
CA ALA A 147 12.78 -3.47 12.67
C ALA A 147 13.24 -2.79 13.97
N GLY A 148 12.43 -2.74 15.01
CA GLY A 148 12.76 -2.08 16.28
C GLY A 148 11.54 -1.72 17.14
N LYS A 149 11.66 -0.68 17.97
CA LYS A 149 10.65 -0.30 18.97
C LYS A 149 9.86 0.97 18.63
N HIS A 150 10.15 1.60 17.52
CA HIS A 150 9.47 2.85 17.11
C HIS A 150 8.25 2.51 16.26
N ALA A 151 7.06 2.87 16.75
CA ALA A 151 5.82 2.74 16.00
C ALA A 151 5.92 3.38 14.62
N SER A 152 5.19 2.90 13.67
CA SER A 152 5.18 3.27 12.26
C SER A 152 6.50 2.97 11.52
N ALA A 153 7.62 3.52 12.00
CA ALA A 153 8.92 3.39 11.32
C ALA A 153 9.47 1.96 11.35
N ASP A 154 9.23 1.22 12.44
CA ASP A 154 9.76 -0.12 12.66
C ASP A 154 8.76 -1.23 12.37
N TYR A 155 7.53 -0.90 12.00
CA TYR A 155 6.56 -1.86 11.51
C TYR A 155 6.90 -2.24 10.07
N ARG A 156 6.99 -3.54 9.80
CA ARG A 156 7.48 -4.10 8.54
C ARG A 156 6.64 -5.32 8.11
N PRO A 157 5.40 -5.14 7.66
CA PRO A 157 4.62 -6.27 7.16
C PRO A 157 5.30 -6.97 5.99
N GLU A 158 6.04 -6.21 5.18
CA GLU A 158 6.81 -6.70 4.03
C GLU A 158 8.03 -7.55 4.40
N SER A 159 8.41 -7.58 5.68
CA SER A 159 9.59 -8.30 6.19
C SER A 159 9.28 -9.24 7.35
N ASN A 160 8.00 -9.45 7.66
CA ASN A 160 7.61 -10.44 8.67
C ASN A 160 7.75 -11.87 8.14
N TYR A 161 7.61 -12.85 9.02
CA TYR A 161 7.78 -14.26 8.65
C TYR A 161 6.81 -14.75 7.56
N LEU A 162 5.62 -14.14 7.44
CA LEU A 162 4.66 -14.47 6.39
C LEU A 162 5.09 -13.91 5.03
N ALA A 163 5.60 -12.68 4.99
CA ALA A 163 6.07 -12.08 3.76
C ALA A 163 7.33 -12.79 3.21
N VAL A 164 8.17 -13.31 4.11
CA VAL A 164 9.38 -14.06 3.71
C VAL A 164 9.05 -15.47 3.25
N ALA A 165 7.92 -16.05 3.68
CA ALA A 165 7.48 -17.37 3.28
C ALA A 165 6.74 -17.41 1.92
N GLN A 166 6.51 -16.28 1.29
CA GLN A 166 5.87 -16.15 -0.04
C GLN A 166 6.89 -16.23 -1.16
#